data_8b76522f34d6a2b446c6d577ff621e3b
#
_entry.id   8b76522f34d6a2b446c6d577ff621e3b
#
_cell.length_a   1.000
_cell.length_b   1.000
_cell.length_c   1.000
_cell.angle_alpha   90.00
_cell.angle_beta   90.00
_cell.angle_gamma   90.00
#
_symmetry.space_group_name_H-M   'P 1'
#
loop_
_entity.id
_entity.type
_entity.pdbx_description
1 polymer ?
#
loop_
_entity_poly.entity_id
_entity_poly.type
_entity_poly.pdbx_seq_one_letter_code
_entity_poly.pdbx_strand_id
1 'polypeptide(L)'
;MKKKLIWSPTARKSLRRTSYFISELWNEQVKSEFLNQLNFRIEQIQRNPELAPTFEDSEVRKLVIHKSVSLYYMNLPEHLRLLLIWDNRQDPAKLYRQLTDANRVDG
;
A
#
# COMPACT_ATOMS: atom_id res chain seq x y z
N MET A 1 9.26 -1.73 19.37
CA MET A 1 10.02 -0.76 18.57
C MET A 1 9.45 -0.71 17.17
N LYS A 2 9.30 0.49 16.61
CA LYS A 2 8.75 0.64 15.25
C LYS A 2 9.84 0.38 14.20
N LYS A 3 9.51 -0.43 13.20
CA LYS A 3 10.42 -0.68 12.09
C LYS A 3 10.45 0.53 11.15
N LYS A 4 11.62 0.78 10.57
CA LYS A 4 11.79 1.88 9.62
C LYS A 4 10.89 1.71 8.41
N LEU A 5 10.40 2.81 7.84
CA LEU A 5 9.46 2.80 6.73
C LEU A 5 10.09 3.50 5.52
N ILE A 6 10.06 2.84 4.37
CA ILE A 6 10.51 3.43 3.12
C ILE A 6 9.42 3.32 2.07
N TRP A 7 9.01 4.47 1.52
CA TRP A 7 8.05 4.55 0.44
C TRP A 7 8.77 4.45 -0.90
N SER A 8 8.38 3.49 -1.73
CA SER A 8 8.89 3.46 -3.10
C SER A 8 8.29 4.60 -3.91
N PRO A 9 8.93 5.02 -5.02
CA PRO A 9 8.33 6.01 -5.92
C PRO A 9 6.96 5.58 -6.44
N THR A 10 6.81 4.30 -6.77
CA THR A 10 5.52 3.76 -7.22
C THR A 10 4.46 3.87 -6.14
N ALA A 11 4.83 3.59 -4.88
CA ALA A 11 3.89 3.71 -3.77
C ALA A 11 3.43 5.17 -3.61
N ARG A 12 4.34 6.12 -3.72
CA ARG A 12 4.00 7.54 -3.60
C ARG A 12 3.07 7.99 -4.71
N LYS A 13 3.35 7.59 -5.96
CA LYS A 13 2.49 7.93 -7.10
C LYS A 13 1.11 7.32 -6.95
N SER A 14 1.04 6.07 -6.54
CA SER A 14 -0.25 5.39 -6.39
C SER A 14 -1.06 5.97 -5.24
N LEU A 15 -0.41 6.43 -4.17
CA LEU A 15 -1.10 7.11 -3.08
C LEU A 15 -1.76 8.40 -3.58
N ARG A 16 -1.02 9.21 -4.33
CA ARG A 16 -1.58 10.46 -4.87
C ARG A 16 -2.74 10.19 -5.81
N ARG A 17 -2.61 9.19 -6.68
CA ARG A 17 -3.68 8.82 -7.62
C ARG A 17 -4.91 8.34 -6.88
N THR A 18 -4.74 7.45 -5.91
CA THR A 18 -5.85 6.91 -5.14
C THR A 18 -6.56 7.98 -4.35
N SER A 19 -5.80 8.87 -3.70
CA SER A 19 -6.37 9.98 -2.93
C SER A 19 -7.18 10.91 -3.83
N TYR A 20 -6.67 11.21 -5.02
CA TYR A 20 -7.37 12.06 -5.98
C TYR A 20 -8.69 11.43 -6.40
N PHE A 21 -8.68 10.13 -6.75
CA PHE A 21 -9.90 9.45 -7.15
C PHE A 21 -10.93 9.40 -6.03
N ILE A 22 -10.50 9.19 -4.80
CA ILE A 22 -11.43 9.16 -3.67
C ILE A 22 -12.08 10.53 -3.49
N SER A 23 -11.32 11.62 -3.57
CA SER A 23 -11.89 12.95 -3.41
C SER A 23 -12.83 13.31 -4.56
N GLU A 24 -12.55 12.86 -5.79
CA GLU A 24 -13.38 13.14 -6.95
C GLU A 24 -14.65 12.30 -6.99
N LEU A 25 -14.52 11.00 -6.68
CA LEU A 25 -15.68 10.09 -6.74
C LEU A 25 -16.63 10.27 -5.56
N TRP A 26 -16.12 10.67 -4.41
CA TRP A 26 -16.93 10.83 -3.21
C TRP A 26 -16.80 12.25 -2.67
N ASN A 27 -15.84 12.52 -1.78
CA ASN A 27 -15.61 13.86 -1.25
C ASN A 27 -14.33 13.90 -0.43
N GLU A 28 -13.99 15.10 0.05
CA GLU A 28 -12.79 15.30 0.85
C GLU A 28 -12.85 14.63 2.20
N GLN A 29 -14.02 14.47 2.78
CA GLN A 29 -14.16 13.78 4.06
C GLN A 29 -13.80 12.31 3.94
N VAL A 30 -14.26 11.64 2.88
CA VAL A 30 -13.94 10.23 2.64
C VAL A 30 -12.43 10.08 2.39
N LYS A 31 -11.82 11.03 1.68
CA LYS A 31 -10.38 11.04 1.47
C LYS A 31 -9.63 11.15 2.80
N SER A 32 -10.08 12.03 3.69
CA SER A 32 -9.46 12.19 5.01
C SER A 32 -9.56 10.91 5.82
N GLU A 33 -10.71 10.24 5.78
CA GLU A 33 -10.91 8.98 6.46
C GLU A 33 -9.95 7.90 5.91
N PHE A 34 -9.79 7.85 4.59
CA PHE A 34 -8.87 6.92 3.96
C PHE A 34 -7.44 7.18 4.43
N LEU A 35 -6.99 8.43 4.44
CA LEU A 35 -5.64 8.76 4.86
C LEU A 35 -5.39 8.45 6.32
N ASN A 36 -6.40 8.69 7.18
CA ASN A 36 -6.30 8.33 8.60
C ASN A 36 -6.18 6.82 8.79
N GLN A 37 -6.98 6.05 8.05
CA GLN A 37 -6.91 4.59 8.10
C GLN A 37 -5.56 4.09 7.59
N LEU A 38 -5.06 4.69 6.52
CA LEU A 38 -3.76 4.33 5.97
C LEU A 38 -2.66 4.52 7.02
N ASN A 39 -2.64 5.69 7.67
CA ASN A 39 -1.63 5.98 8.68
C ASN A 39 -1.73 5.02 9.87
N PHE A 40 -2.94 4.74 10.32
CA PHE A 40 -3.17 3.81 11.42
C PHE A 40 -2.66 2.40 11.08
N ARG A 41 -2.99 1.92 9.88
CA ARG A 41 -2.59 0.59 9.46
C ARG A 41 -1.08 0.49 9.26
N ILE A 42 -0.47 1.54 8.72
CA ILE A 42 0.99 1.58 8.55
C ILE A 42 1.68 1.48 9.92
N GLU A 43 1.19 2.18 10.92
CA GLU A 43 1.76 2.06 12.28
C GLU A 43 1.62 0.63 12.81
N GLN A 44 0.51 -0.03 12.52
CA GLN A 44 0.33 -1.41 12.95
C GLN A 44 1.38 -2.33 12.35
N ILE A 45 1.66 -2.21 11.04
CA ILE A 45 2.66 -3.07 10.42
C ILE A 45 4.08 -2.68 10.79
N GLN A 46 4.32 -1.44 11.15
CA GLN A 46 5.64 -1.05 11.67
C GLN A 46 5.93 -1.74 13.01
N ARG A 47 4.91 -1.96 13.81
CA ARG A 47 5.04 -2.65 15.11
C ARG A 47 4.95 -4.16 14.97
N ASN A 48 4.22 -4.64 13.97
CA ASN A 48 4.05 -6.06 13.69
C ASN A 48 4.13 -6.29 12.19
N PRO A 49 5.35 -6.37 11.62
CA PRO A 49 5.54 -6.47 10.16
C PRO A 49 4.89 -7.69 9.51
N GLU A 50 4.59 -8.73 10.26
CA GLU A 50 3.98 -9.94 9.72
C GLU A 50 2.47 -9.96 9.87
N LEU A 51 1.87 -8.84 10.29
CA LEU A 51 0.43 -8.74 10.52
C LEU A 51 -0.39 -9.12 9.30
N ALA A 52 -0.01 -8.61 8.12
CA ALA A 52 -0.73 -8.91 6.89
C ALA A 52 -0.24 -10.20 6.27
N PRO A 53 -1.14 -10.97 5.62
CA PRO A 53 -0.73 -12.21 4.97
C PRO A 53 0.11 -11.92 3.72
N THR A 54 0.89 -12.93 3.33
CA THR A 54 1.62 -12.86 2.07
C THR A 54 0.66 -12.98 0.90
N PHE A 55 1.03 -12.37 -0.22
CA PHE A 55 0.23 -12.33 -1.42
C PHE A 55 0.76 -13.36 -2.42
N GLU A 56 -0.08 -14.36 -2.75
CA GLU A 56 0.23 -15.37 -3.77
C GLU A 56 1.60 -16.03 -3.64
N ASP A 57 1.88 -16.58 -2.46
CA ASP A 57 3.14 -17.30 -2.20
C ASP A 57 4.40 -16.49 -2.50
N SER A 58 4.30 -15.16 -2.38
CA SER A 58 5.44 -14.28 -2.58
C SER A 58 5.89 -13.69 -1.25
N GLU A 59 6.94 -12.87 -1.28
CA GLU A 59 7.37 -12.13 -0.12
C GLU A 59 6.59 -10.84 0.06
N VAL A 60 5.75 -10.49 -0.92
CA VAL A 60 4.90 -9.32 -0.85
C VAL A 60 3.73 -9.61 0.07
N ARG A 61 3.40 -8.65 0.95
CA ARG A 61 2.27 -8.76 1.86
C ARG A 61 1.19 -7.78 1.43
N LYS A 62 -0.07 -8.18 1.61
CA LYS A 62 -1.23 -7.38 1.23
C LYS A 62 -2.01 -6.99 2.48
N LEU A 63 -2.10 -5.69 2.73
CA LEU A 63 -2.82 -5.14 3.88
C LEU A 63 -4.02 -4.35 3.40
N VAL A 64 -5.23 -4.76 3.81
CA VAL A 64 -6.45 -4.02 3.48
C VAL A 64 -6.48 -2.74 4.32
N ILE A 65 -6.64 -1.61 3.65
CA ILE A 65 -6.65 -0.31 4.31
C ILE A 65 -8.07 0.18 4.53
N HIS A 66 -8.84 0.27 3.44
CA HIS A 66 -10.18 0.86 3.49
C HIS A 66 -10.99 0.37 2.30
N LYS A 67 -12.15 -0.26 2.59
CA LYS A 67 -13.01 -0.80 1.54
C LYS A 67 -12.22 -1.62 0.53
N SER A 68 -12.13 -1.16 -0.72
CA SER A 68 -11.45 -1.89 -1.79
C SER A 68 -9.97 -1.53 -1.94
N VAL A 69 -9.43 -0.68 -1.08
CA VAL A 69 -8.04 -0.22 -1.22
C VAL A 69 -7.11 -1.02 -0.33
N SER A 70 -6.01 -1.50 -0.92
CA SER A 70 -5.01 -2.29 -0.20
C SER A 70 -3.62 -1.68 -0.38
N LEU A 71 -2.75 -1.96 0.59
CA LEU A 71 -1.34 -1.60 0.56
C LEU A 71 -0.53 -2.88 0.38
N TYR A 72 0.35 -2.87 -0.60
CA TYR A 72 1.30 -3.96 -0.80
C TYR A 72 2.67 -3.53 -0.29
N TYR A 73 3.31 -4.37 0.52
CA TYR A 73 4.59 -4.03 1.12
C TYR A 73 5.46 -5.28 1.29
N MET A 74 6.75 -5.05 1.54
CA MET A 74 7.69 -6.12 1.86
C MET A 74 8.29 -5.86 3.24
N ASN A 75 8.41 -6.93 4.02
CA ASN A 75 9.09 -6.88 5.31
C ASN A 75 10.55 -7.29 5.09
N LEU A 76 11.44 -6.30 4.97
CA LEU A 76 12.85 -6.54 4.78
C LEU A 76 13.57 -6.47 6.14
N PRO A 77 14.82 -6.99 6.22
CA PRO A 77 15.50 -7.06 7.52
C PRO A 77 15.60 -5.73 8.27
N GLU A 78 15.84 -4.63 7.57
CA GLU A 78 16.07 -3.35 8.21
C GLU A 78 14.91 -2.35 8.08
N HIS A 79 13.95 -2.64 7.22
CA HIS A 79 12.84 -1.70 7.00
C HIS A 79 11.65 -2.38 6.34
N LEU A 80 10.52 -1.68 6.39
CA LEU A 80 9.35 -2.03 5.58
C LEU A 80 9.41 -1.20 4.30
N ARG A 81 9.30 -1.85 3.16
CA ARG A 81 9.27 -1.18 1.87
C ARG A 81 7.83 -1.17 1.37
N LEU A 82 7.25 0.01 1.24
CA LEU A 82 5.91 0.15 0.69
C LEU A 82 5.99 0.17 -0.82
N LEU A 83 5.29 -0.76 -1.47
CA LEU A 83 5.39 -0.96 -2.91
C LEU A 83 4.29 -0.25 -3.69
N LEU A 84 3.04 -0.36 -3.22
CA LEU A 84 1.91 0.07 -4.03
C LEU A 84 0.66 0.25 -3.18
N ILE A 85 -0.09 1.33 -3.45
CA ILE A 85 -1.46 1.50 -2.99
C ILE A 85 -2.35 1.15 -4.18
N TRP A 86 -3.30 0.24 -3.97
CA TRP A 86 -4.08 -0.31 -5.08
C TRP A 86 -5.56 -0.39 -4.75
N ASP A 87 -6.39 0.10 -5.65
CA ASP A 87 -7.83 -0.07 -5.56
C ASP A 87 -8.19 -1.39 -6.26
N ASN A 88 -8.73 -2.33 -5.50
CA ASN A 88 -9.00 -3.68 -5.98
C ASN A 88 -10.13 -3.76 -7.02
N ARG A 89 -10.79 -2.65 -7.31
CA ARG A 89 -11.77 -2.57 -8.38
C ARG A 89 -11.13 -2.42 -9.76
N GLN A 90 -9.83 -2.11 -9.80
CA GLN A 90 -9.09 -2.00 -11.06
C GLN A 90 -8.70 -3.38 -11.58
N ASP A 91 -8.33 -3.40 -12.87
CA ASP A 91 -7.92 -4.63 -13.58
C ASP A 91 -6.76 -5.35 -12.87
N PRO A 92 -6.95 -6.62 -12.46
CA PRO A 92 -5.88 -7.38 -11.80
C PRO A 92 -4.58 -7.49 -12.62
N ALA A 93 -4.68 -7.51 -13.95
CA ALA A 93 -3.48 -7.56 -14.78
C ALA A 93 -2.58 -6.34 -14.58
N LYS A 94 -3.19 -5.18 -14.36
CA LYS A 94 -2.44 -3.95 -14.08
C LYS A 94 -1.79 -3.99 -12.72
N LEU A 95 -2.42 -4.66 -11.75
CA LEU A 95 -1.83 -4.83 -10.42
C LEU A 95 -0.49 -5.55 -10.50
N TYR A 96 -0.44 -6.67 -11.22
CA TYR A 96 0.79 -7.44 -11.35
C TYR A 96 1.89 -6.63 -12.00
N ARG A 97 1.54 -5.88 -13.03
CA ARG A 97 2.50 -5.01 -13.73
C ARG A 97 3.06 -3.94 -12.79
N GLN A 98 2.19 -3.31 -12.01
CA GLN A 98 2.62 -2.28 -11.07
C GLN A 98 3.51 -2.84 -9.97
N LEU A 99 3.20 -4.01 -9.45
CA LEU A 99 4.02 -4.66 -8.44
C LEU A 99 5.39 -5.05 -8.99
N THR A 100 5.42 -5.56 -10.22
CA THR A 100 6.69 -5.91 -10.87
C THR A 100 7.55 -4.66 -11.06
N ASP A 101 6.96 -3.57 -11.53
CA ASP A 101 7.67 -2.32 -11.74
C ASP A 101 8.20 -1.75 -10.41
N ALA A 102 7.40 -1.78 -9.35
CA ALA A 102 7.81 -1.28 -8.05
C ALA A 102 9.00 -2.07 -7.51
N ASN A 103 8.98 -3.39 -7.68
CA ASN A 103 10.01 -4.26 -7.16
C ASN A 103 11.31 -4.16 -7.97
N ARG A 104 11.21 -3.94 -9.27
CA ARG A 104 12.37 -3.89 -10.16
C ARG A 104 13.00 -2.50 -10.24
N VAL A 105 12.18 -1.47 -10.40
CA VAL A 105 12.66 -0.10 -10.62
C VAL A 105 13.08 0.54 -9.31
N ASP A 106 12.34 0.27 -8.24
CA ASP A 106 12.54 0.89 -6.94
C ASP A 106 13.52 0.10 -6.08
N GLY A 107 13.88 -1.08 -6.56
CA GLY A 107 14.79 -1.95 -5.85
C GLY A 107 16.21 -1.41 -5.79
#